data_d6168328bc67cd653c8edf5f44918af5
#
_entry.id   d6168328bc67cd653c8edf5f44918af5
#
_cell.length_a   1.000
_cell.length_b   1.000
_cell.length_c   1.000
_cell.angle_alpha   90.00
_cell.angle_beta   90.00
_cell.angle_gamma   90.00
#
_symmetry.space_group_name_H-M   'P 1'
#
loop_
_entity.id
_entity.type
_entity.pdbx_description
1 polymer ?
#
loop_
_entity_poly.entity_id
_entity_poly.type
_entity_poly.pdbx_seq_one_letter_code
_entity_poly.pdbx_strand_id
1 'polypeptide(L)'
;MIVKTKKYKLTTNTYIQLGLRNIIWEQWWVFLIVLVIMSGTFFVRTVWFVLGASIGLLLYFLFWAVQFYGITYLEQNKLLFERLRYEISSQQIIIQLTSKQGMPIAWEQVKRATQGKNYFLLVISKAHLIHLPYKIFNSNHEIKFIETILKRKALI
;
A
#
# COMPACT_ATOMS: atom_id res chain seq x y z
N MET A 1 -25.05 -3.47 6.35
CA MET A 1 -24.37 -2.58 7.33
C MET A 1 -23.45 -1.64 6.57
N ILE A 2 -23.45 -0.36 6.92
CA ILE A 2 -22.53 0.66 6.35
C ILE A 2 -21.68 1.15 7.50
N VAL A 3 -20.36 1.06 7.36
CA VAL A 3 -19.40 1.52 8.35
C VAL A 3 -18.92 2.91 7.95
N LYS A 4 -19.09 3.90 8.82
CA LYS A 4 -18.62 5.28 8.62
C LYS A 4 -17.44 5.53 9.55
N THR A 5 -16.24 5.73 8.97
CA THR A 5 -15.04 5.96 9.76
C THR A 5 -14.94 7.39 10.28
N LYS A 6 -14.09 7.61 11.27
CA LYS A 6 -13.64 8.95 11.65
C LYS A 6 -12.78 9.55 10.53
N LYS A 7 -12.66 10.89 10.51
CA LYS A 7 -11.77 11.57 9.56
C LYS A 7 -10.31 11.17 9.83
N TYR A 8 -9.60 10.78 8.79
CA TYR A 8 -8.20 10.37 8.87
C TYR A 8 -7.38 11.03 7.77
N LYS A 9 -6.16 11.43 8.11
CA LYS A 9 -5.18 11.97 7.18
C LYS A 9 -4.03 10.97 7.05
N LEU A 10 -3.78 10.48 5.84
CA LEU A 10 -2.62 9.67 5.53
C LEU A 10 -1.38 10.58 5.45
N THR A 11 -0.36 10.30 6.26
CA THR A 11 0.90 11.05 6.19
C THR A 11 1.77 10.54 5.06
N THR A 12 2.51 11.43 4.41
CA THR A 12 3.43 11.09 3.32
C THR A 12 4.41 9.99 3.72
N ASN A 13 5.00 10.08 4.92
CA ASN A 13 5.96 9.07 5.39
C ASN A 13 5.30 7.68 5.54
N THR A 14 4.11 7.62 6.10
CA THR A 14 3.37 6.34 6.21
C THR A 14 3.04 5.78 4.84
N TYR A 15 2.65 6.63 3.89
CA TYR A 15 2.36 6.22 2.52
C TYR A 15 3.59 5.63 1.83
N ILE A 16 4.75 6.31 1.93
CA ILE A 16 6.01 5.82 1.34
C ILE A 16 6.42 4.48 1.96
N GLN A 17 6.36 4.35 3.29
CA GLN A 17 6.69 3.09 3.98
C GLN A 17 5.78 1.94 3.54
N LEU A 18 4.48 2.18 3.45
CA LEU A 18 3.51 1.16 3.00
C LEU A 18 3.71 0.82 1.53
N GLY A 19 4.00 1.82 0.69
CA GLY A 19 4.30 1.63 -0.72
C GLY A 19 5.55 0.79 -0.94
N LEU A 20 6.65 1.12 -0.29
CA LEU A 20 7.90 0.36 -0.35
C LEU A 20 7.70 -1.08 0.14
N ARG A 21 7.01 -1.25 1.26
CA ARG A 21 6.69 -2.60 1.77
C ARG A 21 5.85 -3.39 0.77
N ASN A 22 4.89 -2.75 0.11
CA ASN A 22 4.07 -3.41 -0.90
C ASN A 22 4.92 -3.85 -2.10
N ILE A 23 5.85 -3.01 -2.57
CA ILE A 23 6.77 -3.33 -3.68
C ILE A 23 7.67 -4.51 -3.32
N ILE A 24 8.22 -4.55 -2.11
CA ILE A 24 9.05 -5.69 -1.65
C ILE A 24 8.26 -6.99 -1.74
N TRP A 25 7.01 -7.01 -1.31
CA TRP A 25 6.16 -8.19 -1.37
C TRP A 25 5.75 -8.56 -2.80
N GLU A 26 5.45 -7.57 -3.64
CA GLU A 26 5.00 -7.79 -5.02
C GLU A 26 6.16 -8.20 -5.94
N GLN A 27 7.37 -7.67 -5.68
CA GLN A 27 8.55 -7.87 -6.52
C GLN A 27 9.68 -8.61 -5.77
N TRP A 28 9.32 -9.59 -4.93
CA TRP A 28 10.29 -10.40 -4.18
C TRP A 28 11.31 -11.12 -5.08
N TRP A 29 10.95 -11.41 -6.33
CA TRP A 29 11.83 -12.03 -7.33
C TRP A 29 13.06 -11.17 -7.66
N VAL A 30 13.03 -9.84 -7.43
CA VAL A 30 14.20 -8.96 -7.61
C VAL A 30 15.34 -9.40 -6.69
N PHE A 31 15.03 -9.83 -5.47
CA PHE A 31 16.04 -10.35 -4.54
C PHE A 31 16.69 -11.64 -5.05
N LEU A 32 15.94 -12.49 -5.74
CA LEU A 32 16.50 -13.69 -6.36
C LEU A 32 17.48 -13.32 -7.47
N ILE A 33 17.17 -12.36 -8.31
CA ILE A 33 18.10 -11.87 -9.35
C ILE A 33 19.37 -11.32 -8.70
N VAL A 34 19.25 -10.51 -7.66
CA VAL A 34 20.40 -9.97 -6.93
C VAL A 34 21.28 -11.11 -6.38
N LEU A 35 20.68 -12.14 -5.78
CA LEU A 35 21.43 -13.32 -5.30
C LEU A 35 22.13 -14.08 -6.41
N VAL A 36 21.48 -14.26 -7.56
CA VAL A 36 22.09 -14.89 -8.73
C VAL A 36 23.30 -14.10 -9.23
N ILE A 37 23.17 -12.77 -9.33
CA ILE A 37 24.31 -11.92 -9.74
C ILE A 37 25.46 -12.02 -8.71
N MET A 38 25.13 -11.95 -7.41
CA MET A 38 26.15 -12.07 -6.36
C MET A 38 26.87 -13.42 -6.40
N SER A 39 26.16 -14.51 -6.76
CA SER A 39 26.78 -15.85 -6.88
C SER A 39 27.85 -15.93 -7.94
N GLY A 40 27.86 -15.03 -8.93
CA GLY A 40 28.93 -14.90 -9.93
C GLY A 40 30.33 -14.70 -9.32
N THR A 41 30.40 -14.13 -8.10
CA THR A 41 31.65 -13.97 -7.35
C THR A 41 32.36 -15.31 -7.10
N PHE A 42 31.62 -16.41 -6.94
CA PHE A 42 32.19 -17.75 -6.71
C PHE A 42 32.87 -18.31 -7.98
N PHE A 43 32.40 -17.91 -9.18
CA PHE A 43 32.94 -18.39 -10.45
C PHE A 43 34.14 -17.56 -10.91
N VAL A 44 34.07 -16.24 -10.75
CA VAL A 44 35.08 -15.31 -11.31
C VAL A 44 36.03 -14.75 -10.24
N ARG A 45 35.84 -15.10 -8.97
CA ARG A 45 36.63 -14.64 -7.80
C ARG A 45 36.88 -13.13 -7.78
N THR A 46 35.82 -12.35 -8.09
CA THR A 46 35.87 -10.89 -8.06
C THR A 46 34.75 -10.34 -7.19
N VAL A 47 35.02 -9.27 -6.46
CA VAL A 47 34.04 -8.60 -5.61
C VAL A 47 33.09 -7.68 -6.37
N TRP A 48 33.34 -7.43 -7.66
CA TRP A 48 32.57 -6.52 -8.48
C TRP A 48 31.08 -6.95 -8.62
N PHE A 49 30.82 -8.25 -8.65
CA PHE A 49 29.43 -8.76 -8.68
C PHE A 49 28.65 -8.39 -7.44
N VAL A 50 29.28 -8.48 -6.25
CA VAL A 50 28.62 -8.10 -4.99
C VAL A 50 28.43 -6.59 -4.92
N LEU A 51 29.45 -5.80 -5.28
CA LEU A 51 29.36 -4.34 -5.29
C LEU A 51 28.32 -3.85 -6.28
N GLY A 52 28.34 -4.33 -7.52
CA GLY A 52 27.38 -3.94 -8.55
C GLY A 52 25.94 -4.31 -8.20
N ALA A 53 25.72 -5.53 -7.70
CA ALA A 53 24.39 -5.97 -7.26
C ALA A 53 23.86 -5.15 -6.07
N SER A 54 24.73 -4.81 -5.10
CA SER A 54 24.37 -3.99 -3.95
C SER A 54 24.00 -2.55 -4.36
N ILE A 55 24.81 -1.95 -5.24
CA ILE A 55 24.52 -0.62 -5.79
C ILE A 55 23.23 -0.65 -6.60
N GLY A 56 23.02 -1.65 -7.45
CA GLY A 56 21.78 -1.83 -8.20
C GLY A 56 20.56 -1.95 -7.32
N LEU A 57 20.65 -2.71 -6.23
CA LEU A 57 19.57 -2.85 -5.26
C LEU A 57 19.26 -1.52 -4.53
N LEU A 58 20.30 -0.78 -4.15
CA LEU A 58 20.16 0.54 -3.53
C LEU A 58 19.48 1.51 -4.48
N LEU A 59 19.90 1.57 -5.74
CA LEU A 59 19.29 2.42 -6.77
C LEU A 59 17.83 2.02 -7.03
N TYR A 60 17.51 0.74 -7.00
CA TYR A 60 16.16 0.23 -7.13
C TYR A 60 15.23 0.75 -6.01
N PHE A 61 15.67 0.70 -4.75
CA PHE A 61 14.89 1.24 -3.64
C PHE A 61 14.78 2.77 -3.69
N LEU A 62 15.86 3.44 -4.06
CA LEU A 62 15.86 4.90 -4.23
C LEU A 62 14.86 5.32 -5.31
N PHE A 63 14.85 4.62 -6.46
CA PHE A 63 13.90 4.86 -7.54
C PHE A 63 12.44 4.78 -7.02
N TRP A 64 12.09 3.71 -6.31
CA TRP A 64 10.74 3.57 -5.77
C TRP A 64 10.42 4.61 -4.70
N ALA A 65 11.38 4.97 -3.84
CA ALA A 65 11.18 6.02 -2.84
C ALA A 65 10.89 7.37 -3.51
N VAL A 66 11.64 7.73 -4.55
CA VAL A 66 11.42 8.96 -5.35
C VAL A 66 10.07 8.91 -6.05
N GLN A 67 9.68 7.77 -6.63
CA GLN A 67 8.37 7.60 -7.28
C GLN A 67 7.21 7.81 -6.28
N PHE A 68 7.26 7.17 -5.11
CA PHE A 68 6.22 7.36 -4.10
C PHE A 68 6.21 8.79 -3.55
N TYR A 69 7.37 9.41 -3.37
CA TYR A 69 7.46 10.80 -2.95
C TYR A 69 6.84 11.72 -4.00
N GLY A 70 7.19 11.55 -5.27
CA GLY A 70 6.64 12.32 -6.39
C GLY A 70 5.11 12.26 -6.48
N ILE A 71 4.52 11.10 -6.22
CA ILE A 71 3.06 10.91 -6.23
C ILE A 71 2.38 11.85 -5.22
N THR A 72 3.00 12.15 -4.08
CA THR A 72 2.42 13.01 -3.04
C THR A 72 2.33 14.48 -3.47
N TYR A 73 3.11 14.90 -4.45
CA TYR A 73 3.12 16.27 -4.99
C TYR A 73 2.19 16.47 -6.17
N LEU A 74 1.75 15.39 -6.83
CA LEU A 74 0.80 15.50 -7.94
C LEU A 74 -0.54 16.05 -7.44
N GLU A 75 -1.04 17.09 -8.10
CA GLU A 75 -2.30 17.74 -7.72
C GLU A 75 -3.48 16.76 -7.68
N GLN A 76 -3.49 15.80 -8.60
CA GLN A 76 -4.50 14.75 -8.66
C GLN A 76 -4.56 13.89 -7.40
N ASN A 77 -3.44 13.76 -6.69
CA ASN A 77 -3.31 12.92 -5.50
C ASN A 77 -3.34 13.70 -4.19
N LYS A 78 -3.29 15.04 -4.23
CA LYS A 78 -3.37 15.87 -3.01
C LYS A 78 -4.58 15.51 -2.16
N LEU A 79 -5.71 15.22 -2.80
CA LEU A 79 -6.95 14.83 -2.14
C LEU A 79 -6.80 13.57 -1.27
N LEU A 80 -5.95 12.61 -1.67
CA LEU A 80 -5.71 11.38 -0.90
C LEU A 80 -4.96 11.63 0.41
N PHE A 81 -4.24 12.77 0.51
CA PHE A 81 -3.47 13.18 1.68
C PHE A 81 -4.20 14.23 2.54
N GLU A 82 -5.46 14.53 2.22
CA GLU A 82 -6.34 15.34 3.06
C GLU A 82 -7.02 14.51 4.15
N ARG A 83 -7.83 15.16 4.97
CA ARG A 83 -8.64 14.48 5.99
C ARG A 83 -9.86 13.84 5.35
N LEU A 84 -9.74 12.58 5.00
CA LEU A 84 -10.79 11.80 4.38
C LEU A 84 -11.62 11.02 5.41
N ARG A 85 -12.87 10.78 5.07
CA ARG A 85 -13.74 9.81 5.75
C ARG A 85 -14.04 8.68 4.77
N TYR A 86 -14.12 7.47 5.27
CA TYR A 86 -14.47 6.31 4.47
C TYR A 86 -15.84 5.80 4.88
N GLU A 87 -16.70 5.54 3.90
CA GLU A 87 -17.93 4.77 4.09
C GLU A 87 -17.73 3.41 3.40
N ILE A 88 -17.77 2.35 4.21
CA ILE A 88 -17.46 1.01 3.74
C ILE A 88 -18.72 0.15 3.86
N SER A 89 -19.13 -0.40 2.73
CA SER A 89 -20.25 -1.33 2.62
C SER A 89 -19.82 -2.65 2.03
N SER A 90 -20.69 -3.64 2.00
CA SER A 90 -20.45 -4.91 1.31
C SER A 90 -20.32 -4.78 -0.22
N GLN A 91 -20.81 -3.69 -0.80
CA GLN A 91 -20.81 -3.46 -2.24
C GLN A 91 -19.63 -2.60 -2.71
N GLN A 92 -19.31 -1.55 -1.95
CA GLN A 92 -18.30 -0.56 -2.35
C GLN A 92 -17.70 0.18 -1.16
N ILE A 93 -16.57 0.85 -1.43
CA ILE A 93 -15.91 1.78 -0.52
C ILE A 93 -16.11 3.17 -1.10
N ILE A 94 -16.64 4.11 -0.33
CA ILE A 94 -16.77 5.51 -0.74
C ILE A 94 -15.76 6.33 0.05
N ILE A 95 -14.87 7.01 -0.67
CA ILE A 95 -13.96 7.99 -0.09
C ILE A 95 -14.67 9.34 -0.09
N GLN A 96 -15.04 9.83 1.09
CA GLN A 96 -15.69 11.14 1.23
C GLN A 96 -14.64 12.24 1.42
N LEU A 97 -14.57 13.13 0.46
CA LEU A 97 -13.78 14.37 0.51
C LEU A 97 -14.53 15.48 1.24
N THR A 98 -15.81 15.65 0.87
CA THR A 98 -16.73 16.63 1.44
C THR A 98 -18.08 15.95 1.66
N SER A 99 -18.98 16.56 2.41
CA SER A 99 -20.33 16.01 2.64
C SER A 99 -21.15 15.72 1.36
N LYS A 100 -20.75 16.33 0.22
CA LYS A 100 -21.43 16.20 -1.08
C LYS A 100 -20.61 15.51 -2.17
N GLN A 101 -19.30 15.28 -1.94
CA GLN A 101 -18.41 14.66 -2.93
C GLN A 101 -17.80 13.39 -2.37
N GLY A 102 -18.15 12.27 -2.96
CA GLY A 102 -17.61 10.96 -2.65
C GLY A 102 -17.08 10.27 -3.89
N MET A 103 -15.93 9.62 -3.80
CA MET A 103 -15.36 8.78 -4.83
C MET A 103 -15.68 7.32 -4.49
N PRO A 104 -16.57 6.65 -5.24
CA PRO A 104 -16.85 5.24 -5.03
C PRO A 104 -15.73 4.39 -5.60
N ILE A 105 -15.33 3.37 -4.86
CA ILE A 105 -14.37 2.34 -5.26
C ILE A 105 -15.06 1.00 -5.08
N ALA A 106 -15.22 0.28 -6.16
CA ALA A 106 -15.75 -1.07 -6.14
C ALA A 106 -14.72 -2.04 -5.54
N TRP A 107 -15.20 -3.08 -4.84
CA TRP A 107 -14.30 -4.10 -4.27
C TRP A 107 -13.50 -4.86 -5.34
N GLU A 108 -14.02 -4.95 -6.55
CA GLU A 108 -13.36 -5.57 -7.71
C GLU A 108 -12.09 -4.81 -8.16
N GLN A 109 -11.98 -3.53 -7.78
CA GLN A 109 -10.78 -2.71 -8.05
C GLN A 109 -9.67 -2.97 -7.01
N VAL A 110 -10.00 -3.57 -5.87
CA VAL A 110 -9.03 -3.93 -4.83
C VAL A 110 -8.35 -5.23 -5.23
N LYS A 111 -7.08 -5.17 -5.60
CA LYS A 111 -6.30 -6.35 -6.01
C LYS A 111 -5.95 -7.26 -4.84
N ARG A 112 -5.67 -6.67 -3.69
CA ARG A 112 -5.25 -7.37 -2.48
C ARG A 112 -5.53 -6.52 -1.25
N ALA A 113 -5.82 -7.17 -0.14
CA ALA A 113 -5.80 -6.53 1.17
C ALA A 113 -4.73 -7.18 2.06
N THR A 114 -4.22 -6.42 3.00
CA THR A 114 -3.31 -6.93 4.04
C THR A 114 -3.83 -6.49 5.39
N GLN A 115 -4.00 -7.45 6.28
CA GLN A 115 -4.33 -7.18 7.68
C GLN A 115 -3.04 -7.04 8.47
N GLY A 116 -2.74 -5.82 8.93
CA GLY A 116 -1.65 -5.55 9.85
C GLY A 116 -2.11 -5.65 11.32
N LYS A 117 -1.21 -5.44 12.27
CA LYS A 117 -1.54 -5.46 13.71
C LYS A 117 -2.62 -4.45 14.08
N ASN A 118 -2.59 -3.25 13.50
CA ASN A 118 -3.47 -2.13 13.87
C ASN A 118 -4.11 -1.44 12.66
N TYR A 119 -4.13 -2.07 11.47
CA TYR A 119 -4.68 -1.46 10.27
C TYR A 119 -5.04 -2.51 9.22
N PHE A 120 -5.91 -2.11 8.29
CA PHE A 120 -6.05 -2.75 6.99
C PHE A 120 -5.38 -1.90 5.92
N LEU A 121 -4.69 -2.54 5.00
CA LEU A 121 -4.12 -1.93 3.81
C LEU A 121 -4.79 -2.55 2.59
N LEU A 122 -5.50 -1.73 1.81
CA LEU A 122 -6.11 -2.15 0.56
C LEU A 122 -5.25 -1.65 -0.60
N VAL A 123 -4.85 -2.54 -1.48
CA VAL A 123 -4.00 -2.26 -2.63
C VAL A 123 -4.87 -2.26 -3.87
N ILE A 124 -5.03 -1.11 -4.50
CA ILE A 124 -5.74 -0.92 -5.77
C ILE A 124 -4.75 -1.00 -6.92
N SER A 125 -3.63 -0.31 -6.79
CA SER A 125 -2.51 -0.35 -7.73
C SER A 125 -1.19 -0.14 -6.99
N LYS A 126 -0.05 -0.20 -7.70
CA LYS A 126 1.27 0.07 -7.09
C LYS A 126 1.32 1.40 -6.34
N ALA A 127 0.59 2.40 -6.83
CA ALA A 127 0.56 3.75 -6.31
C ALA A 127 -0.71 4.09 -5.50
N HIS A 128 -1.82 3.40 -5.72
CA HIS A 128 -3.07 3.67 -5.03
C HIS A 128 -3.28 2.68 -3.89
N LEU A 129 -3.02 3.16 -2.68
CA LEU A 129 -3.11 2.42 -1.43
C LEU A 129 -4.13 3.11 -0.52
N ILE A 130 -5.05 2.35 0.05
CA ILE A 130 -5.98 2.81 1.09
C ILE A 130 -5.52 2.23 2.42
N HIS A 131 -5.13 3.10 3.33
CA HIS A 131 -4.71 2.73 4.68
C HIS A 131 -5.82 3.04 5.68
N LEU A 132 -6.33 2.01 6.35
CA LEU A 132 -7.43 2.07 7.30
C LEU A 132 -6.93 1.64 8.69
N PRO A 133 -6.36 2.55 9.50
CA PRO A 133 -5.94 2.20 10.86
C PRO A 133 -7.14 1.91 11.74
N TYR A 134 -7.04 0.93 12.65
CA TYR A 134 -8.17 0.52 13.49
C TYR A 134 -8.76 1.64 14.34
N LYS A 135 -7.94 2.63 14.69
CA LYS A 135 -8.35 3.81 15.47
C LYS A 135 -9.43 4.69 14.80
N ILE A 136 -9.64 4.55 13.47
CA ILE A 136 -10.65 5.33 12.75
C ILE A 136 -12.06 4.72 12.85
N PHE A 137 -12.14 3.45 13.24
CA PHE A 137 -13.41 2.77 13.46
C PHE A 137 -13.99 3.13 14.81
N ASN A 138 -15.33 3.06 14.93
CA ASN A 138 -16.02 3.42 16.15
C ASN A 138 -16.12 2.23 17.12
N SER A 139 -16.06 1.00 16.61
CA SER A 139 -16.18 -0.22 17.40
C SER A 139 -15.38 -1.39 16.81
N ASN A 140 -15.10 -2.38 17.65
CA ASN A 140 -14.48 -3.64 17.20
C ASN A 140 -15.43 -4.44 16.27
N HIS A 141 -16.72 -4.23 16.35
CA HIS A 141 -17.69 -4.86 15.43
C HIS A 141 -17.50 -4.37 14.00
N GLU A 142 -17.20 -3.07 13.81
CA GLU A 142 -16.91 -2.51 12.51
C GLU A 142 -15.63 -3.12 11.90
N ILE A 143 -14.57 -3.31 12.71
CA ILE A 143 -13.33 -3.96 12.28
C ILE A 143 -13.60 -5.40 11.83
N LYS A 144 -14.32 -6.19 12.63
CA LYS A 144 -14.69 -7.57 12.29
C LYS A 144 -15.58 -7.65 11.05
N PHE A 145 -16.48 -6.68 10.87
CA PHE A 145 -17.31 -6.61 9.67
C PHE A 145 -16.47 -6.44 8.41
N ILE A 146 -15.48 -5.53 8.43
CA ILE A 146 -14.56 -5.34 7.31
C ILE A 146 -13.71 -6.57 7.07
N GLU A 147 -13.17 -7.18 8.12
CA GLU A 147 -12.43 -8.45 8.02
C GLU A 147 -13.27 -9.53 7.33
N THR A 148 -14.54 -9.64 7.70
CA THR A 148 -15.47 -10.61 7.08
C THR A 148 -15.69 -10.31 5.59
N ILE A 149 -15.79 -9.03 5.20
CA ILE A 149 -15.91 -8.65 3.79
C ILE A 149 -14.65 -9.06 3.04
N LEU A 150 -13.47 -8.73 3.59
CA LEU A 150 -12.19 -9.03 2.96
C LEU A 150 -11.99 -10.54 2.76
N LYS A 151 -12.35 -11.36 3.76
CA LYS A 151 -12.32 -12.82 3.65
C LYS A 151 -13.32 -13.35 2.61
N ARG A 152 -14.55 -12.82 2.59
CA ARG A 152 -15.59 -13.21 1.63
C ARG A 152 -15.18 -12.90 0.19
N LYS A 153 -14.47 -11.79 -0.01
CA LYS A 153 -13.97 -11.37 -1.33
C LYS A 153 -12.62 -12.01 -1.69
N ALA A 154 -12.09 -12.90 -0.83
CA ALA A 154 -10.78 -13.57 -1.00
C ALA A 154 -9.61 -12.57 -1.21
N LEU A 155 -9.64 -11.45 -0.48
CA LEU A 155 -8.62 -10.40 -0.56
C LEU A 155 -7.51 -10.59 0.50
N ILE A 156 -7.82 -11.36 1.57
CA ILE A 156 -6.91 -11.78 2.66
C ILE A 156 -7.08 -13.27 2.92
#